data_2a66045ad0c326d4f2f8e52f31b8a113
#
_entry.id   2a66045ad0c326d4f2f8e52f31b8a113
#
_cell.length_a   1.000
_cell.length_b   1.000
_cell.length_c   1.000
_cell.angle_alpha   90.00
_cell.angle_beta   90.00
_cell.angle_gamma   90.00
#
_symmetry.space_group_name_H-M   'P 1'
#
loop_
_entity.id
_entity.type
_entity.pdbx_description
1 polymer ?
#
loop_
_entity_poly.entity_id
_entity_poly.type
_entity_poly.pdbx_seq_one_letter_code
_entity_poly.pdbx_strand_id
1 'polypeptide(L)'
;MWYRIKISREINQQGVKKPITEYYLTDAKNFAYAGLKVIDTIGKNIEVEDILLMKSYKPAINEYKQGNKVYIIKIAEDMTDENGNIKTIKYPMPVFANNDAELYVIVKNFIKQGLNDMRLTTISETKWIFLS
;
A
#
# COMPACT_ATOMS: atom_id res chain seq x y z
N MET A 1 4.39 -4.57 8.71
CA MET A 1 4.76 -3.31 8.03
C MET A 1 4.52 -3.46 6.54
N TRP A 2 4.11 -2.40 5.89
CA TRP A 2 3.81 -2.41 4.47
C TRP A 2 5.05 -2.10 3.62
N TYR A 3 5.28 -2.90 2.60
CA TYR A 3 6.38 -2.74 1.65
C TYR A 3 5.85 -2.67 0.22
N ARG A 4 6.41 -1.75 -0.56
CA ARG A 4 6.25 -1.72 -2.01
C ARG A 4 7.47 -2.39 -2.63
N ILE A 5 7.26 -3.38 -3.47
CA ILE A 5 8.35 -4.11 -4.11
C ILE A 5 8.27 -3.89 -5.61
N LYS A 6 9.35 -3.36 -6.18
CA LYS A 6 9.49 -3.18 -7.62
C LYS A 6 10.24 -4.36 -8.19
N ILE A 7 9.66 -5.03 -9.16
CA ILE A 7 10.30 -6.13 -9.87
C ILE A 7 10.35 -5.86 -11.36
N SER A 8 11.31 -6.49 -12.03
CA SER A 8 11.32 -6.62 -13.48
C SER A 8 11.32 -8.10 -13.85
N ARG A 9 10.64 -8.41 -14.93
CA ARG A 9 10.63 -9.74 -15.53
C ARG A 9 10.39 -9.64 -17.03
N GLU A 10 10.75 -10.69 -17.75
CA GLU A 10 10.45 -10.78 -19.17
C GLU A 10 9.16 -11.55 -19.39
N ILE A 11 8.30 -11.02 -20.24
CA ILE A 11 7.13 -11.73 -20.75
C ILE A 11 7.33 -12.03 -22.23
N ASN A 12 6.76 -13.14 -22.67
CA ASN A 12 6.73 -13.49 -24.10
C ASN A 12 5.40 -13.05 -24.68
N GLN A 13 5.45 -12.04 -25.55
CA GLN A 13 4.28 -11.52 -26.23
C GLN A 13 4.46 -11.70 -27.74
N GLN A 14 3.66 -12.59 -28.33
CA GLN A 14 3.69 -12.89 -29.77
C GLN A 14 5.10 -13.29 -30.27
N GLY A 15 5.81 -14.12 -29.50
CA GLY A 15 7.15 -14.58 -29.85
C GLY A 15 8.28 -13.59 -29.55
N VAL A 16 7.97 -12.41 -29.03
CA VAL A 16 8.96 -11.40 -28.64
C VAL A 16 9.07 -11.33 -27.14
N LYS A 17 10.30 -11.40 -26.62
CA LYS A 17 10.57 -11.19 -25.19
C LYS A 17 10.53 -9.71 -24.89
N LYS A 18 9.68 -9.32 -23.93
CA LYS A 18 9.48 -7.93 -23.54
C LYS A 18 9.75 -7.78 -22.05
N PRO A 19 10.61 -6.84 -21.63
CA PRO A 19 10.76 -6.54 -20.20
C PRO A 19 9.54 -5.79 -19.71
N ILE A 20 9.04 -6.16 -18.52
CA ILE A 20 7.99 -5.42 -17.84
C ILE A 20 8.41 -5.13 -16.41
N THR A 21 7.88 -4.03 -15.87
CA THR A 21 8.06 -3.64 -14.49
C THR A 21 6.72 -3.72 -13.78
N GLU A 22 6.71 -4.36 -12.62
CA GLU A 22 5.52 -4.47 -11.78
C GLU A 22 5.84 -4.04 -10.37
N TYR A 23 4.81 -3.55 -9.68
CA TYR A 23 4.91 -3.16 -8.27
C TYR A 23 3.94 -4.00 -7.45
N TYR A 24 4.44 -4.51 -6.33
CA TYR A 24 3.66 -5.31 -5.39
C TYR A 24 3.58 -4.61 -4.05
N LEU A 25 2.43 -4.73 -3.41
CA LEU A 25 2.23 -4.28 -2.03
C LEU A 25 2.03 -5.51 -1.15
N THR A 26 2.84 -5.63 -0.11
CA THR A 26 2.72 -6.73 0.85
C THR A 26 2.99 -6.27 2.28
N ASP A 27 2.36 -6.95 3.23
CA ASP A 27 2.66 -6.82 4.65
C ASP A 27 3.70 -7.87 5.03
N ALA A 28 4.81 -7.44 5.62
CA ALA A 28 5.90 -8.33 6.02
C ALA A 28 6.61 -7.79 7.26
N LYS A 29 7.35 -8.65 7.94
CA LYS A 29 8.12 -8.29 9.13
C LYS A 29 9.27 -7.35 8.82
N ASN A 30 9.95 -7.60 7.69
CA ASN A 30 11.14 -6.86 7.28
C ASN A 30 11.35 -6.97 5.77
N PHE A 31 12.38 -6.31 5.27
CA PHE A 31 12.74 -6.29 3.84
C PHE A 31 12.97 -7.69 3.27
N ALA A 32 13.66 -8.55 4.00
CA ALA A 32 13.98 -9.89 3.52
C ALA A 32 12.71 -10.73 3.31
N TYR A 33 11.79 -10.71 4.26
CA TYR A 33 10.50 -11.41 4.13
C TYR A 33 9.65 -10.86 3.00
N ALA A 34 9.65 -9.54 2.79
CA ALA A 34 8.93 -8.92 1.68
C ALA A 34 9.44 -9.43 0.34
N GLY A 35 10.77 -9.43 0.14
CA GLY A 35 11.38 -9.96 -1.07
C GLY A 35 11.13 -11.44 -1.30
N LEU A 36 11.21 -12.25 -0.23
CA LEU A 36 10.95 -13.68 -0.32
C LEU A 36 9.50 -13.98 -0.71
N LYS A 37 8.53 -13.25 -0.18
CA LYS A 37 7.12 -13.42 -0.56
C LYS A 37 6.91 -13.24 -2.06
N VAL A 38 7.53 -12.24 -2.65
CA VAL A 38 7.42 -11.99 -4.09
C VAL A 38 8.05 -13.13 -4.90
N ILE A 39 9.26 -13.56 -4.53
CA ILE A 39 9.96 -14.64 -5.21
C ILE A 39 9.17 -15.95 -5.10
N ASP A 40 8.65 -16.26 -3.93
CA ASP A 40 7.90 -17.50 -3.70
C ASP A 40 6.57 -17.52 -4.47
N THR A 41 5.95 -16.38 -4.66
CA THR A 41 4.64 -16.29 -5.31
C THR A 41 4.76 -16.22 -6.83
N ILE A 42 5.71 -15.45 -7.35
CA ILE A 42 5.82 -15.14 -8.79
C ILE A 42 6.81 -16.06 -9.49
N GLY A 43 7.84 -16.50 -8.77
CA GLY A 43 8.84 -17.41 -9.30
C GLY A 43 10.23 -16.81 -9.33
N LYS A 44 11.19 -17.63 -9.81
CA LYS A 44 12.61 -17.31 -9.75
C LYS A 44 13.11 -16.44 -10.91
N ASN A 45 12.32 -16.30 -11.98
CA ASN A 45 12.70 -15.55 -13.18
C ASN A 45 12.33 -14.08 -13.09
N ILE A 46 12.51 -13.50 -11.92
CA ILE A 46 12.27 -12.08 -11.66
C ILE A 46 13.50 -11.45 -11.04
N GLU A 47 13.65 -10.16 -11.26
CA GLU A 47 14.65 -9.35 -10.58
C GLU A 47 13.92 -8.39 -9.63
N VAL A 48 14.27 -8.47 -8.34
CA VAL A 48 13.80 -7.51 -7.35
C VAL A 48 14.71 -6.28 -7.44
N GLU A 49 14.17 -5.19 -7.97
CA GLU A 49 14.95 -3.98 -8.19
C GLU A 49 14.96 -3.05 -6.98
N ASP A 50 13.86 -3.01 -6.24
CA ASP A 50 13.72 -2.10 -5.11
C ASP A 50 12.67 -2.60 -4.12
N ILE A 51 12.92 -2.37 -2.85
CA ILE A 51 11.97 -2.63 -1.75
C ILE A 51 11.88 -1.38 -0.91
N LEU A 52 10.71 -0.76 -0.89
CA LEU A 52 10.45 0.48 -0.15
C LEU A 52 9.55 0.20 1.04
N LEU A 53 10.03 0.54 2.23
CA LEU A 53 9.20 0.55 3.42
C LEU A 53 8.25 1.74 3.36
N MET A 54 6.95 1.46 3.38
CA MET A 54 5.94 2.50 3.56
C MET A 54 5.87 2.85 5.04
N LYS A 55 6.20 4.09 5.38
CA LYS A 55 6.30 4.55 6.78
C LYS A 55 4.93 4.61 7.48
N SER A 56 4.19 3.53 7.40
CA SER A 56 2.91 3.38 8.08
C SER A 56 3.00 2.20 9.04
N TYR A 57 2.84 2.47 10.31
CA TYR A 57 2.77 1.44 11.34
C TYR A 57 1.33 0.96 11.58
N LYS A 58 0.38 1.52 10.85
CA LYS A 58 -1.03 1.17 11.00
C LYS A 58 -1.44 0.12 9.98
N PRO A 59 -2.32 -0.81 10.34
CA PRO A 59 -2.87 -1.75 9.39
C PRO A 59 -3.67 -1.01 8.30
N ALA A 60 -3.94 -1.71 7.19
CA ALA A 60 -4.85 -1.18 6.19
C ALA A 60 -6.24 -0.95 6.79
N ILE A 61 -6.98 0.01 6.23
CA ILE A 61 -8.34 0.32 6.71
C ILE A 61 -9.25 -0.88 6.56
N ASN A 62 -9.09 -1.64 5.47
CA ASN A 62 -9.92 -2.78 5.15
C ASN A 62 -9.07 -3.93 4.59
N GLU A 63 -9.71 -5.07 4.40
CA GLU A 63 -9.07 -6.25 3.82
C GLU A 63 -9.20 -6.23 2.29
N TYR A 64 -8.16 -6.74 1.63
CA TYR A 64 -8.18 -6.92 0.19
C TYR A 64 -9.15 -8.04 -0.20
N LYS A 65 -9.99 -7.76 -1.21
CA LYS A 65 -10.84 -8.74 -1.86
C LYS A 65 -10.46 -8.82 -3.34
N GLN A 66 -10.58 -10.00 -3.92
CA GLN A 66 -10.23 -10.21 -5.33
C GLN A 66 -10.94 -9.19 -6.22
N GLY A 67 -10.17 -8.58 -7.11
CA GLY A 67 -10.67 -7.54 -8.02
C GLY A 67 -10.55 -6.12 -7.48
N ASN A 68 -10.19 -5.94 -6.22
CA ASN A 68 -9.96 -4.62 -5.67
C ASN A 68 -8.75 -3.95 -6.31
N LYS A 69 -8.87 -2.65 -6.52
CA LYS A 69 -7.73 -1.79 -6.79
C LYS A 69 -7.03 -1.44 -5.49
N VAL A 70 -5.74 -1.18 -5.56
CA VAL A 70 -4.94 -0.71 -4.44
C VAL A 70 -4.83 0.80 -4.51
N TYR A 71 -5.34 1.47 -3.49
CA TYR A 71 -5.20 2.92 -3.33
C TYR A 71 -4.25 3.18 -2.17
N ILE A 72 -3.46 4.22 -2.30
CA ILE A 72 -2.65 4.73 -1.19
C ILE A 72 -3.19 6.10 -0.83
N ILE A 73 -3.65 6.24 0.41
CA ILE A 73 -4.09 7.53 0.94
C ILE A 73 -3.06 8.03 1.95
N LYS A 74 -3.00 9.34 2.12
CA LYS A 74 -2.25 9.96 3.21
C LYS A 74 -3.21 10.63 4.18
N ILE A 75 -3.02 10.31 5.45
CA ILE A 75 -3.79 10.86 6.56
C ILE A 75 -2.90 11.79 7.36
N ALA A 76 -3.42 12.96 7.71
CA ALA A 76 -2.83 13.83 8.73
C ALA A 76 -3.65 13.68 9.99
N GLU A 77 -3.00 13.39 11.10
CA GLU A 77 -3.64 13.16 12.39
C GLU A 77 -3.03 14.10 13.43
N ASP A 78 -3.89 14.86 14.11
CA ASP A 78 -3.47 15.75 15.16
C ASP A 78 -3.53 15.01 16.51
N MET A 79 -2.40 15.01 17.20
CA MET A 79 -2.26 14.38 18.51
C MET A 79 -1.89 15.44 19.54
N THR A 80 -2.54 15.41 20.70
CA THR A 80 -2.25 16.30 21.80
C THR A 80 -1.31 15.59 22.78
N ASP A 81 -0.19 16.21 23.11
CA ASP A 81 0.75 15.70 24.10
C ASP A 81 0.32 16.01 25.53
N GLU A 82 1.10 15.55 26.52
CA GLU A 82 0.82 15.75 27.94
C GLU A 82 0.79 17.22 28.35
N ASN A 83 1.47 18.09 27.62
CA ASN A 83 1.54 19.52 27.88
C ASN A 83 0.47 20.33 27.14
N GLY A 84 -0.44 19.65 26.42
CA GLY A 84 -1.48 20.30 25.63
C GLY A 84 -1.01 20.81 24.27
N ASN A 85 0.22 20.49 23.85
CA ASN A 85 0.73 20.86 22.53
C ASN A 85 0.18 19.90 21.48
N ILE A 86 -0.19 20.46 20.32
CA ILE A 86 -0.68 19.67 19.18
C ILE A 86 0.48 19.31 18.26
N LYS A 87 0.62 18.02 17.99
CA LYS A 87 1.57 17.50 17.02
C LYS A 87 0.80 16.83 15.89
N THR A 88 1.07 17.23 14.65
CA THR A 88 0.48 16.60 13.47
C THR A 88 1.43 15.56 12.90
N ILE A 89 0.95 14.35 12.76
CA ILE A 89 1.67 13.27 12.07
C ILE A 89 0.98 12.99 10.74
N LYS A 90 1.77 12.62 9.75
CA LYS A 90 1.27 12.23 8.42
C LYS A 90 1.77 10.83 8.09
N TYR A 91 0.90 9.99 7.59
CA TYR A 91 1.28 8.64 7.23
C TYR A 91 0.48 8.13 6.04
N PRO A 92 1.09 7.29 5.19
CA PRO A 92 0.37 6.61 4.12
C PRO A 92 -0.35 5.38 4.66
N MET A 93 -1.48 5.06 4.07
CA MET A 93 -2.23 3.83 4.34
C MET A 93 -2.74 3.23 3.05
N PRO A 94 -2.65 1.90 2.88
CA PRO A 94 -3.33 1.24 1.77
C PRO A 94 -4.82 1.12 2.05
N VAL A 95 -5.61 1.28 1.01
CA VAL A 95 -7.05 1.04 1.02
C VAL A 95 -7.41 0.24 -0.23
N PHE A 96 -8.26 -0.75 -0.08
CA PHE A 96 -8.67 -1.63 -1.16
C PHE A 96 -10.12 -1.35 -1.50
N ALA A 97 -10.40 -1.02 -2.75
CA ALA A 97 -11.74 -0.69 -3.22
C ALA A 97 -11.87 -0.99 -4.71
N ASN A 98 -13.11 -1.18 -5.17
CA ASN A 98 -13.36 -1.44 -6.58
C ASN A 98 -13.36 -0.18 -7.44
N ASN A 99 -13.70 0.96 -6.82
CA ASN A 99 -13.82 2.24 -7.51
C ASN A 99 -13.72 3.40 -6.52
N ASP A 100 -13.70 4.62 -7.05
CA ASP A 100 -13.53 5.83 -6.25
C ASP A 100 -14.71 6.09 -5.29
N ALA A 101 -15.92 5.74 -5.68
CA ALA A 101 -17.10 5.94 -4.83
C ALA A 101 -17.03 5.05 -3.59
N GLU A 102 -16.67 3.79 -3.75
CA GLU A 102 -16.47 2.85 -2.65
C GLU A 102 -15.31 3.30 -1.74
N LEU A 103 -14.19 3.73 -2.35
CA LEU A 103 -13.06 4.27 -1.62
C LEU A 103 -13.46 5.43 -0.72
N TYR A 104 -14.23 6.38 -1.25
CA TYR A 104 -14.69 7.56 -0.52
C TYR A 104 -15.48 7.18 0.73
N VAL A 105 -16.41 6.23 0.60
CA VAL A 105 -17.24 5.76 1.72
C VAL A 105 -16.36 5.12 2.81
N ILE A 106 -15.42 4.26 2.41
CA ILE A 106 -14.51 3.59 3.34
C ILE A 106 -13.68 4.60 4.12
N VAL A 107 -13.07 5.55 3.42
CA VAL A 107 -12.20 6.56 4.05
C VAL A 107 -13.00 7.49 4.95
N LYS A 108 -14.17 7.93 4.52
CA LYS A 108 -15.05 8.80 5.31
C LYS A 108 -15.46 8.13 6.62
N ASN A 109 -15.85 6.85 6.57
CA ASN A 109 -16.22 6.12 7.77
C ASN A 109 -15.03 5.93 8.72
N PHE A 110 -13.84 5.66 8.18
CA PHE A 110 -12.61 5.55 8.96
C PHE A 110 -12.30 6.84 9.73
N ILE A 111 -12.37 7.98 9.05
CA ILE A 111 -12.10 9.28 9.68
C ILE A 111 -13.11 9.58 10.78
N LYS A 112 -14.39 9.26 10.57
CA LYS A 112 -15.44 9.48 11.57
C LYS A 112 -15.26 8.65 12.84
N GLN A 113 -14.66 7.47 12.73
CA GLN A 113 -14.45 6.55 13.85
C GLN A 113 -13.18 6.85 14.64
N GLY A 114 -12.32 7.72 14.13
CA GLY A 114 -11.06 8.06 14.78
C GLY A 114 -11.27 8.87 16.05
N LEU A 115 -10.43 8.59 17.06
CA LEU A 115 -10.45 9.32 18.33
C LEU A 115 -9.76 10.68 18.24
N ASN A 116 -8.84 10.83 17.32
CA ASN A 116 -8.12 12.06 17.07
C ASN A 116 -8.67 12.77 15.83
N ASP A 117 -8.36 14.05 15.70
CA ASP A 117 -8.71 14.81 14.51
C ASP A 117 -7.86 14.36 13.34
N MET A 118 -8.51 13.78 12.35
CA MET A 118 -7.86 13.22 11.17
C MET A 118 -8.37 13.87 9.89
N ARG A 119 -7.46 14.07 8.95
CA ARG A 119 -7.76 14.66 7.64
C ARG A 119 -7.15 13.82 6.53
N LEU A 120 -7.92 13.61 5.48
CA LEU A 120 -7.40 13.04 4.24
C LEU A 120 -6.64 14.13 3.47
N THR A 121 -5.37 13.90 3.18
CA THR A 121 -4.55 14.87 2.46
C THR A 121 -4.34 14.51 1.00
N THR A 122 -4.14 13.24 0.68
CA THR A 122 -3.98 12.78 -0.70
C THR A 122 -4.63 11.43 -0.92
N ILE A 123 -5.02 11.18 -2.17
CA ILE A 123 -5.46 9.88 -2.67
C ILE A 123 -4.67 9.59 -3.94
N SER A 124 -4.10 8.39 -4.02
CA SER A 124 -3.43 7.90 -5.22
C SER A 124 -3.98 6.54 -5.61
N GLU A 125 -4.56 6.44 -6.80
CA GLU A 125 -4.86 5.15 -7.39
C GLU A 125 -3.57 4.56 -7.95
N THR A 126 -3.27 3.31 -7.61
CA THR A 126 -2.07 2.64 -8.08
C THR A 126 -2.44 1.50 -9.02
N LYS A 127 -1.44 1.02 -9.76
CA LYS A 127 -1.51 -0.25 -10.49
C LYS A 127 -0.79 -1.36 -9.74
N TRP A 128 -0.59 -1.18 -8.44
CA TRP A 128 0.11 -2.15 -7.62
C TRP A 128 -0.73 -3.40 -7.43
N ILE A 129 -0.05 -4.53 -7.36
CA ILE A 129 -0.65 -5.84 -7.16
C ILE A 129 -0.52 -6.18 -5.69
N PHE A 130 -1.65 -6.49 -5.04
CA PHE A 130 -1.64 -6.91 -3.65
C PHE A 130 -1.15 -8.35 -3.54
N LEU A 131 -0.27 -8.59 -2.58
CA LEU A 131 0.29 -9.90 -2.29
C LEU A 131 0.06 -10.20 -0.81
N SER A 132 -0.75 -11.21 -0.55
CA SER A 132 -1.09 -11.62 0.83
C SER A 132 0.06 -12.31 1.57
#